data_d74bb26a6d63134f4c7372c44886b148
#
_entry.id   d74bb26a6d63134f4c7372c44886b148
#
_cell.length_a   1.000
_cell.length_b   1.000
_cell.length_c   1.000
_cell.angle_alpha   90.00
_cell.angle_beta   90.00
_cell.angle_gamma   90.00
#
_symmetry.space_group_name_H-M   'P 1'
#
loop_
_entity.id
_entity.type
_entity.pdbx_description
1 polymer ?
#
loop_
_entity_poly.entity_id
_entity_poly.type
_entity_poly.pdbx_seq_one_letter_code
_entity_poly.pdbx_strand_id
1 'polypeptide(L)' 'MANAKDMEGRDSINLDETYEVRAWCQMFEVSSFELREAIGQVGRSALKVAQYFRKKKSN' A
#
# COMPACT_ATOMS: atom_id res chain seq x y z
N MET A 1 -12.33 0.66 -20.63
CA MET A 1 -11.45 1.64 -20.04
C MET A 1 -11.65 1.71 -18.54
N ALA A 2 -10.56 1.61 -17.81
CA ALA A 2 -10.64 1.67 -16.36
C ALA A 2 -10.95 3.09 -15.90
N ASN A 3 -11.94 3.21 -15.05
CA ASN A 3 -12.23 4.52 -14.48
C ASN A 3 -11.59 4.61 -13.09
N ALA A 4 -11.63 5.79 -12.52
CA ALA A 4 -10.98 6.01 -11.24
C ALA A 4 -11.50 5.07 -10.16
N LYS A 5 -12.76 4.71 -10.26
CA LYS A 5 -13.37 3.84 -9.29
C LYS A 5 -12.79 2.44 -9.33
N ASP A 6 -12.60 1.92 -10.55
CA ASP A 6 -12.01 0.60 -10.71
C ASP A 6 -10.59 0.58 -10.20
N MET A 7 -9.85 1.63 -10.47
CA MET A 7 -8.48 1.72 -10.02
C MET A 7 -8.40 1.78 -8.51
N GLU A 8 -9.32 2.50 -7.90
CA GLU A 8 -9.36 2.57 -6.44
C GLU A 8 -9.57 1.20 -5.83
N GLY A 9 -10.45 0.42 -6.42
CA GLY A 9 -10.71 -0.91 -5.91
C GLY A 9 -9.50 -1.81 -6.00
N ARG A 10 -8.75 -1.68 -7.09
CA ARG A 10 -7.57 -2.50 -7.30
C ARG A 10 -6.40 -2.03 -6.47
N ASP A 11 -6.32 -0.73 -6.24
CA ASP A 11 -5.20 -0.15 -5.54
C ASP A 11 -5.41 -0.12 -4.03
N SER A 12 -6.53 -0.63 -3.56
CA SER A 12 -6.77 -0.72 -2.14
C SER A 12 -6.04 -1.91 -1.55
N ILE A 13 -5.37 -1.67 -0.45
CA ILE A 13 -4.64 -2.73 0.23
C ILE A 13 -5.56 -3.41 1.24
N ASN A 14 -5.73 -4.71 1.09
CA ASN A 14 -6.58 -5.48 1.97
C ASN A 14 -5.75 -6.20 3.02
N LEU A 15 -5.80 -5.72 4.24
CA LEU A 15 -5.00 -6.29 5.32
C LEU A 15 -5.56 -7.61 5.84
N ASP A 16 -6.78 -7.95 5.44
CA ASP A 16 -7.39 -9.19 5.86
C ASP A 16 -6.87 -10.40 5.10
N GLU A 17 -6.24 -10.18 3.97
CA GLU A 17 -5.70 -11.26 3.16
C GLU A 17 -4.20 -11.36 3.35
N THR A 18 -3.78 -12.43 4.00
CA THR A 18 -2.36 -12.61 4.32
C THR A 18 -1.47 -12.60 3.09
N TYR A 19 -1.90 -13.29 2.03
CA TYR A 19 -1.08 -13.36 0.82
C TYR A 19 -0.96 -12.00 0.15
N GLU A 20 -1.99 -11.18 0.26
CA GLU A 20 -1.96 -9.86 -0.34
C GLU A 20 -1.02 -8.94 0.44
N VAL A 21 -1.08 -9.04 1.78
CA VAL A 21 -0.15 -8.28 2.61
C VAL A 21 1.28 -8.62 2.25
N ARG A 22 1.56 -9.90 2.07
CA ARG A 22 2.90 -10.33 1.68
C ARG A 22 3.33 -9.75 0.34
N ALA A 23 2.40 -9.78 -0.62
CA ALA A 23 2.71 -9.25 -1.95
C ALA A 23 3.03 -7.77 -1.88
N TRP A 24 2.24 -7.02 -1.13
CA TRP A 24 2.49 -5.59 -0.99
C TRP A 24 3.80 -5.32 -0.28
N CYS A 25 4.10 -6.10 0.76
CA CYS A 25 5.36 -5.94 1.48
C CYS A 25 6.55 -6.18 0.57
N GLN A 26 6.46 -7.20 -0.27
CA GLN A 26 7.54 -7.48 -1.22
C GLN A 26 7.68 -6.36 -2.23
N MET A 27 6.55 -5.88 -2.71
CA MET A 27 6.56 -4.82 -3.71
C MET A 27 7.20 -3.55 -3.17
N PHE A 28 6.88 -3.20 -1.94
CA PHE A 28 7.41 -2.00 -1.32
C PHE A 28 8.71 -2.24 -0.57
N GLU A 29 9.12 -3.49 -0.44
CA GLU A 29 10.33 -3.85 0.29
C GLU A 29 10.28 -3.39 1.73
N VAL A 30 9.17 -3.69 2.38
CA VAL A 30 8.96 -3.32 3.77
C VAL A 30 8.39 -4.50 4.54
N SER A 31 8.39 -4.39 5.86
CA SER A 31 7.78 -5.41 6.69
C SER A 31 6.28 -5.18 6.81
N SER A 32 5.57 -6.20 7.29
CA SER A 32 4.12 -6.05 7.46
C SER A 32 3.80 -4.99 8.49
N PHE A 33 4.65 -4.84 9.49
CA PHE A 33 4.48 -3.79 10.49
C PHE A 33 4.57 -2.41 9.84
N GLU A 34 5.58 -2.24 9.00
CA GLU A 34 5.77 -0.97 8.30
C GLU A 34 4.60 -0.67 7.36
N LEU A 35 4.11 -1.71 6.70
CA LEU A 35 2.97 -1.52 5.80
C LEU A 35 1.74 -1.04 6.57
N ARG A 36 1.47 -1.66 7.70
CA ARG A 36 0.31 -1.29 8.52
C ARG A 36 0.47 0.14 9.05
N GLU A 37 1.68 0.49 9.41
CA GLU A 37 1.95 1.83 9.90
C GLU A 37 1.68 2.86 8.81
N ALA A 38 2.13 2.59 7.61
CA ALA A 38 1.91 3.49 6.49
C ALA A 38 0.41 3.66 6.22
N ILE A 39 -0.32 2.55 6.26
CA ILE A 39 -1.75 2.60 6.04
C ILE A 39 -2.45 3.42 7.11
N GLY A 40 -1.96 3.34 8.33
CA GLY A 40 -2.50 4.16 9.40
C GLY A 40 -2.26 5.64 9.18
N GLN A 41 -1.21 5.98 8.45
CA GLN A 41 -0.89 7.37 8.18
C GLN A 41 -1.62 7.93 6.97
N VAL A 42 -1.69 7.16 5.89
CA VAL A 42 -2.21 7.69 4.63
C VAL A 42 -3.42 6.95 4.10
N GLY A 43 -3.84 5.89 4.76
CA GLY A 43 -4.99 5.12 4.32
C GLY A 43 -4.58 3.91 3.50
N ARG A 44 -5.58 3.22 2.97
CA ARG A 44 -5.34 1.96 2.25
C ARG A 44 -5.00 2.14 0.79
N SER A 45 -4.85 3.33 0.31
CA SER A 45 -4.51 3.57 -1.08
C SER A 45 -3.08 3.14 -1.34
N ALA A 46 -2.90 2.19 -2.25
CA ALA A 46 -1.57 1.72 -2.59
C ALA A 46 -0.71 2.86 -3.13
N LEU A 47 -1.32 3.74 -3.90
CA LEU A 47 -0.61 4.88 -4.45
C LEU A 47 -0.07 5.78 -3.34
N LYS A 48 -0.91 6.09 -2.36
CA LYS A 48 -0.49 6.95 -1.26
C LYS A 48 0.53 6.26 -0.39
N VAL A 49 0.38 4.96 -0.19
CA VAL A 49 1.35 4.20 0.58
C VAL A 49 2.70 4.19 -0.13
N ALA A 50 2.66 4.03 -1.45
CA ALA A 50 3.90 4.06 -2.24
C ALA A 50 4.59 5.41 -2.09
N GLN A 51 3.83 6.49 -2.15
CA GLN A 51 4.39 7.82 -1.98
C GLN A 51 4.95 8.02 -0.57
N TYR A 52 4.27 7.47 0.40
CA TYR A 52 4.72 7.55 1.79
C TYR A 52 6.10 6.91 1.94
N PHE A 53 6.26 5.71 1.39
CA PHE A 53 7.54 5.02 1.49
C PHE A 53 8.63 5.68 0.67
N ARG A 54 8.27 6.25 -0.46
CA ARG A 54 9.23 6.98 -1.28
C ARG A 54 9.80 8.16 -0.51
N LYS A 55 8.96 8.91 0.14
CA LYS A 55 9.40 10.04 0.94
C LYS A 55 10.31 9.58 2.06
N LYS A 56 9.94 8.49 2.68
CA LYS A 56 10.72 7.98 3.79
C LYS A 56 12.11 7.56 3.34
N LYS A 57 12.19 6.95 2.17
CA LYS A 57 13.47 6.49 1.65
C LYS A 57 14.34 7.62 1.12
N SER A 58 13.71 8.72 0.74
CA SER A 58 14.45 9.84 0.17
C SER A 58 15.27 10.60 1.19
N ASN A 59 15.01 10.38 2.44
CA ASN A 59 15.79 11.06 3.47
C ASN A 59 17.15 10.38 3.68
#